data_f9332aa76ef432c4808db784647632ac
#
_entry.id   f9332aa76ef432c4808db784647632ac
#
_cell.length_a   1.000
_cell.length_b   1.000
_cell.length_c   1.000
_cell.angle_alpha   90.00
_cell.angle_beta   90.00
_cell.angle_gamma   90.00
#
_symmetry.space_group_name_H-M   'P 1'
#
loop_
_entity.id
_entity.type
_entity.pdbx_description
1 polymer ?
#
loop_
_entity_poly.entity_id
_entity_poly.type
_entity_poly.pdbx_seq_one_letter_code
_entity_poly.pdbx_strand_id
1 'polypeptide(L)'
;MGIDRNLAYLLHAATRQHLPPSRPAVTLGVQARHGGPDPFAAMGLGAVESIDVSDFEGCTHLLDLNVAELPPELRGRYSLVYDGGTLEHVFDTRAALRNIFGLLCTDGVVAHASPVNGWVEHGFYQFSPTFFVDYYQANGWSPLGAFLLHLRGGGRATVHHYVSGMWDALPAGAISGLWLSLMVFRKVPGARWDVIPQQSFYRRIHEDASAPPIAAGLAYAPPFDLVDGVVAAEDRVVRRLPRPSPGVGYEWHAHLPQLEGVADTTEGRLSPLLLFEDGRPLGPPHAAHQAIRATGHGLYSHWGAWLHFSTSDNAPPGERVYTYSLPRAL
;
A
#
# COMPACT_ATOMS: atom_id res chain seq x y z
N MET A 1 -14.95 6.72 8.95
CA MET A 1 -14.61 6.51 7.53
C MET A 1 -15.52 5.37 7.05
N GLY A 2 -15.58 5.04 5.80
CA GLY A 2 -16.40 3.94 5.29
C GLY A 2 -15.72 3.35 4.07
N ILE A 3 -16.41 2.49 3.32
CA ILE A 3 -15.91 2.00 2.05
C ILE A 3 -16.45 2.86 0.91
N ASP A 4 -15.59 3.64 0.24
CA ASP A 4 -15.90 4.34 -1.00
C ASP A 4 -15.64 3.44 -2.22
N ARG A 5 -15.98 3.93 -3.42
CA ARG A 5 -15.80 3.17 -4.66
C ARG A 5 -14.35 2.87 -4.99
N ASN A 6 -13.41 3.74 -4.62
CA ASN A 6 -11.98 3.53 -4.86
C ASN A 6 -11.42 2.43 -3.97
N LEU A 7 -11.76 2.46 -2.68
CA LEU A 7 -11.41 1.40 -1.74
C LEU A 7 -12.05 0.06 -2.13
N ALA A 8 -13.32 0.06 -2.56
CA ALA A 8 -14.03 -1.13 -3.03
C ALA A 8 -13.34 -1.76 -4.25
N TYR A 9 -12.95 -0.93 -5.23
CA TYR A 9 -12.20 -1.40 -6.40
C TYR A 9 -10.88 -2.08 -6.01
N LEU A 10 -10.08 -1.43 -5.18
CA LEU A 10 -8.78 -1.96 -4.74
C LEU A 10 -8.93 -3.22 -3.89
N LEU A 11 -9.90 -3.24 -2.97
CA LEU A 11 -10.21 -4.39 -2.15
C LEU A 11 -10.61 -5.58 -3.03
N HIS A 12 -11.52 -5.37 -3.99
CA HIS A 12 -11.92 -6.41 -4.93
C HIS A 12 -10.72 -6.93 -5.75
N ALA A 13 -9.93 -6.03 -6.31
CA ALA A 13 -8.75 -6.39 -7.10
C ALA A 13 -7.75 -7.26 -6.30
N ALA A 14 -7.53 -6.92 -5.01
CA ALA A 14 -6.61 -7.65 -4.14
C ALA A 14 -7.17 -8.99 -3.63
N THR A 15 -8.50 -9.14 -3.52
CA THR A 15 -9.10 -10.27 -2.79
C THR A 15 -9.81 -11.30 -3.67
N ARG A 16 -10.22 -10.95 -4.89
CA ARG A 16 -11.10 -11.76 -5.77
C ARG A 16 -10.67 -13.21 -5.99
N GLN A 17 -9.38 -13.52 -5.89
CA GLN A 17 -8.84 -14.87 -6.09
C GLN A 17 -8.50 -15.60 -4.78
N HIS A 18 -8.72 -14.95 -3.63
CA HIS A 18 -8.19 -15.40 -2.35
C HIS A 18 -9.25 -15.63 -1.28
N LEU A 19 -10.46 -15.10 -1.46
CA LEU A 19 -11.51 -15.26 -0.44
C LEU A 19 -12.03 -16.70 -0.40
N PRO A 20 -12.03 -17.35 0.78
CA PRO A 20 -12.65 -18.65 0.95
C PRO A 20 -14.15 -18.60 0.60
N PRO A 21 -14.65 -19.51 -0.25
CA PRO A 21 -16.06 -19.53 -0.63
C PRO A 21 -16.97 -19.86 0.56
N SER A 22 -18.22 -19.43 0.50
CA SER A 22 -19.30 -19.81 1.41
C SER A 22 -19.14 -19.39 2.87
N ARG A 23 -18.26 -18.45 3.18
CA ARG A 23 -18.13 -17.89 4.53
C ARG A 23 -18.53 -16.42 4.54
N PRO A 24 -19.17 -15.92 5.63
CA PRO A 24 -19.56 -14.52 5.74
C PRO A 24 -18.33 -13.60 5.81
N ALA A 25 -18.55 -12.34 5.51
CA ALA A 25 -17.63 -11.26 5.80
C ALA A 25 -18.13 -10.46 7.00
N VAL A 26 -17.24 -9.72 7.65
CA VAL A 26 -17.57 -8.80 8.73
C VAL A 26 -16.81 -7.48 8.58
N THR A 27 -17.46 -6.38 8.91
CA THR A 27 -16.84 -5.06 9.02
C THR A 27 -16.60 -4.71 10.48
N LEU A 28 -15.50 -4.04 10.75
CA LEU A 28 -15.28 -3.37 12.02
C LEU A 28 -15.92 -2.00 11.92
N GLY A 29 -16.85 -1.72 12.84
CA GLY A 29 -17.80 -0.62 12.71
C GLY A 29 -18.88 -0.88 11.65
N VAL A 30 -20.01 -0.20 11.79
CA VAL A 30 -21.03 -0.16 10.74
C VAL A 30 -20.53 0.73 9.61
N GLN A 31 -20.34 0.17 8.43
CA GLN A 31 -19.79 0.93 7.31
C GLN A 31 -20.87 1.78 6.64
N ALA A 32 -20.67 3.09 6.66
CA ALA A 32 -21.54 4.04 5.95
C ALA A 32 -21.48 3.76 4.44
N ARG A 33 -22.65 3.55 3.83
CA ARG A 33 -22.76 3.37 2.37
C ARG A 33 -22.88 4.74 1.71
N HIS A 34 -21.80 5.22 1.12
CA HIS A 34 -21.80 6.48 0.38
C HIS A 34 -22.40 6.30 -1.02
N GLY A 35 -23.71 6.06 -1.09
CA GLY A 35 -24.50 6.02 -2.33
C GLY A 35 -24.03 5.02 -3.39
N GLY A 36 -24.90 4.17 -3.87
CA GLY A 36 -24.60 3.16 -4.88
C GLY A 36 -24.85 1.73 -4.43
N PRO A 37 -24.59 0.72 -5.30
CA PRO A 37 -24.74 -0.68 -4.95
C PRO A 37 -23.77 -1.07 -3.82
N ASP A 38 -24.19 -2.04 -3.00
CA ASP A 38 -23.35 -2.59 -1.94
C ASP A 38 -22.03 -3.12 -2.52
N PRO A 39 -20.87 -2.54 -2.16
CA PRO A 39 -19.59 -2.95 -2.72
C PRO A 39 -19.22 -4.39 -2.37
N PHE A 40 -19.68 -4.89 -1.23
CA PHE A 40 -19.42 -6.27 -0.81
C PHE A 40 -20.28 -7.27 -1.61
N ALA A 41 -21.54 -6.90 -1.94
CA ALA A 41 -22.36 -7.70 -2.84
C ALA A 41 -21.75 -7.77 -4.26
N ALA A 42 -21.18 -6.68 -4.75
CA ALA A 42 -20.47 -6.66 -6.04
C ALA A 42 -19.22 -7.56 -6.04
N MET A 43 -18.63 -7.83 -4.88
CA MET A 43 -17.51 -8.78 -4.70
C MET A 43 -17.97 -10.25 -4.59
N GLY A 44 -19.28 -10.52 -4.70
CA GLY A 44 -19.83 -11.86 -4.51
C GLY A 44 -19.89 -12.31 -3.04
N LEU A 45 -19.67 -11.39 -2.11
CA LEU A 45 -19.87 -11.63 -0.69
C LEU A 45 -21.37 -11.58 -0.38
N GLY A 46 -21.85 -12.55 0.41
CA GLY A 46 -23.23 -12.58 0.89
C GLY A 46 -23.54 -11.45 1.86
N ALA A 47 -24.47 -11.68 2.77
CA ALA A 47 -24.75 -10.71 3.83
C ALA A 47 -23.47 -10.42 4.63
N VAL A 48 -23.10 -9.15 4.76
CA VAL A 48 -21.96 -8.70 5.54
C VAL A 48 -22.43 -8.30 6.92
N GLU A 49 -21.88 -8.94 7.94
CA GLU A 49 -22.12 -8.64 9.34
C GLU A 49 -21.26 -7.44 9.78
N SER A 50 -21.58 -6.81 10.91
CA SER A 50 -20.79 -5.74 11.49
C SER A 50 -20.56 -5.96 12.98
N ILE A 51 -19.40 -5.53 13.47
CA ILE A 51 -19.02 -5.53 14.88
C ILE A 51 -18.81 -4.08 15.29
N ASP A 52 -19.47 -3.65 16.37
CA ASP A 52 -19.28 -2.31 16.92
C ASP A 52 -19.33 -2.36 18.45
N VAL A 53 -18.72 -1.36 19.11
CA VAL A 53 -18.80 -1.16 20.56
C VAL A 53 -20.16 -0.60 21.00
N SER A 54 -20.91 -0.03 20.08
CA SER A 54 -22.21 0.62 20.29
C SER A 54 -23.23 0.12 19.30
N ASP A 55 -24.47 -0.05 19.75
CA ASP A 55 -25.62 -0.39 18.89
C ASP A 55 -26.27 0.85 18.25
N PHE A 56 -25.65 2.00 18.34
CA PHE A 56 -26.20 3.26 17.83
C PHE A 56 -26.52 3.22 16.33
N GLU A 57 -25.67 2.54 15.54
CA GLU A 57 -25.86 2.38 14.10
C GLU A 57 -26.47 1.04 13.69
N GLY A 58 -26.93 0.23 14.66
CA GLY A 58 -27.58 -1.07 14.43
C GLY A 58 -26.57 -2.13 13.94
N CYS A 59 -25.50 -2.36 14.70
CA CYS A 59 -24.52 -3.39 14.37
C CYS A 59 -25.09 -4.81 14.53
N THR A 60 -24.49 -5.77 13.82
CA THR A 60 -24.87 -7.19 13.93
C THR A 60 -24.42 -7.78 15.27
N HIS A 61 -23.22 -7.42 15.71
CA HIS A 61 -22.60 -7.90 16.95
C HIS A 61 -22.09 -6.73 17.78
N LEU A 62 -22.58 -6.64 19.01
CA LEU A 62 -22.08 -5.67 19.99
C LEU A 62 -20.84 -6.25 20.67
N LEU A 63 -19.66 -5.70 20.37
CA LEU A 63 -18.39 -6.17 20.91
C LEU A 63 -17.36 -5.04 20.94
N ASP A 64 -16.77 -4.81 22.09
CA ASP A 64 -15.61 -3.94 22.24
C ASP A 64 -14.33 -4.66 21.81
N LEU A 65 -13.65 -4.15 20.80
CA LEU A 65 -12.39 -4.72 20.29
C LEU A 65 -11.21 -4.62 21.28
N ASN A 66 -11.32 -3.80 22.33
CA ASN A 66 -10.34 -3.74 23.43
C ASN A 66 -10.42 -4.96 24.37
N VAL A 67 -11.49 -5.78 24.30
CA VAL A 67 -11.68 -6.91 25.21
C VAL A 67 -10.70 -8.06 24.96
N ALA A 68 -10.49 -8.86 26.00
CA ALA A 68 -9.50 -9.91 25.98
C ALA A 68 -9.90 -11.14 25.13
N GLU A 69 -11.19 -11.45 25.00
CA GLU A 69 -11.66 -12.68 24.39
C GLU A 69 -12.86 -12.45 23.46
N LEU A 70 -12.81 -13.08 22.29
CA LEU A 70 -13.94 -13.16 21.39
C LEU A 70 -14.96 -14.20 21.87
N PRO A 71 -16.26 -13.94 21.67
CA PRO A 71 -17.31 -14.96 21.77
C PRO A 71 -16.96 -16.19 20.92
N PRO A 72 -17.16 -17.41 21.47
CA PRO A 72 -16.80 -18.64 20.75
C PRO A 72 -17.42 -18.76 19.35
N GLU A 73 -18.65 -18.29 19.17
CA GLU A 73 -19.42 -18.33 17.93
C GLU A 73 -18.86 -17.44 16.81
N LEU A 74 -18.03 -16.46 17.15
CA LEU A 74 -17.37 -15.57 16.19
C LEU A 74 -15.98 -16.07 15.77
N ARG A 75 -15.43 -17.04 16.49
CA ARG A 75 -14.05 -17.53 16.23
C ARG A 75 -13.97 -18.32 14.92
N GLY A 76 -13.04 -17.92 14.04
CA GLY A 76 -12.81 -18.57 12.76
C GLY A 76 -14.00 -18.54 11.79
N ARG A 77 -14.92 -17.63 12.00
CA ARG A 77 -16.18 -17.55 11.27
C ARG A 77 -16.05 -16.92 9.89
N TYR A 78 -15.22 -15.87 9.75
CA TYR A 78 -15.25 -14.97 8.61
C TYR A 78 -14.16 -15.25 7.57
N SER A 79 -14.53 -15.08 6.28
CA SER A 79 -13.60 -15.08 5.16
C SER A 79 -12.90 -13.74 4.97
N LEU A 80 -13.57 -12.64 5.34
CA LEU A 80 -13.07 -11.28 5.26
C LEU A 80 -13.39 -10.53 6.56
N VAL A 81 -12.39 -9.85 7.12
CA VAL A 81 -12.55 -8.76 8.08
C VAL A 81 -12.14 -7.47 7.38
N TYR A 82 -13.07 -6.53 7.23
CA TYR A 82 -12.81 -5.21 6.69
C TYR A 82 -12.83 -4.17 7.81
N ASP A 83 -11.71 -3.54 8.01
CA ASP A 83 -11.52 -2.39 8.90
C ASP A 83 -11.52 -1.12 8.04
N GLY A 84 -12.64 -0.44 8.03
CA GLY A 84 -12.87 0.78 7.25
C GLY A 84 -12.75 2.05 8.08
N GLY A 85 -11.67 2.19 8.83
CA GLY A 85 -11.46 3.32 9.72
C GLY A 85 -12.06 3.13 11.10
N THR A 86 -11.83 1.97 11.69
CA THR A 86 -12.24 1.65 13.08
C THR A 86 -11.03 1.52 13.99
N LEU A 87 -9.96 0.88 13.53
CA LEU A 87 -8.80 0.55 14.35
C LEU A 87 -8.13 1.80 14.96
N GLU A 88 -8.13 2.92 14.26
CA GLU A 88 -7.60 4.20 14.76
C GLU A 88 -8.35 4.75 15.99
N HIS A 89 -9.57 4.28 16.23
CA HIS A 89 -10.41 4.64 17.39
C HIS A 89 -10.32 3.62 18.52
N VAL A 90 -9.63 2.49 18.33
CA VAL A 90 -9.44 1.47 19.37
C VAL A 90 -8.12 1.69 20.07
N PHE A 91 -8.16 1.93 21.39
CA PHE A 91 -6.97 2.30 22.16
C PHE A 91 -5.98 1.11 22.28
N ASP A 92 -6.47 -0.11 22.60
CA ASP A 92 -5.64 -1.32 22.61
C ASP A 92 -5.60 -1.97 21.24
N THR A 93 -4.75 -1.45 20.36
CA THR A 93 -4.56 -1.98 19.01
C THR A 93 -4.09 -3.44 19.00
N ARG A 94 -3.35 -3.86 20.03
CA ARG A 94 -2.89 -5.26 20.14
C ARG A 94 -4.06 -6.21 20.44
N ALA A 95 -4.99 -5.82 21.30
CA ALA A 95 -6.21 -6.59 21.55
C ALA A 95 -7.06 -6.68 20.29
N ALA A 96 -7.23 -5.56 19.57
CA ALA A 96 -7.96 -5.54 18.30
C ALA A 96 -7.35 -6.47 17.25
N LEU A 97 -6.03 -6.44 17.06
CA LEU A 97 -5.33 -7.32 16.10
C LEU A 97 -5.46 -8.81 16.48
N ARG A 98 -5.42 -9.15 17.78
CA ARG A 98 -5.72 -10.50 18.26
C ARG A 98 -7.16 -10.90 17.93
N ASN A 99 -8.11 -10.00 18.14
CA ASN A 99 -9.52 -10.25 17.86
C ASN A 99 -9.75 -10.43 16.35
N ILE A 100 -9.14 -9.62 15.50
CA ILE A 100 -9.13 -9.80 14.04
C ILE A 100 -8.59 -11.18 13.64
N PHE A 101 -7.46 -11.59 14.24
CA PHE A 101 -6.93 -12.95 14.02
C PHE A 101 -7.93 -14.04 14.42
N GLY A 102 -8.60 -13.86 15.56
CA GLY A 102 -9.59 -14.80 16.08
C GLY A 102 -10.86 -14.87 15.23
N LEU A 103 -11.32 -13.77 14.66
CA LEU A 103 -12.50 -13.69 13.78
C LEU A 103 -12.30 -14.46 12.47
N LEU A 104 -11.09 -14.41 11.90
CA LEU A 104 -10.79 -14.97 10.59
C LEU A 104 -10.61 -16.49 10.63
N CYS A 105 -11.22 -17.17 9.66
CA CYS A 105 -10.89 -18.56 9.35
C CYS A 105 -9.45 -18.67 8.77
N THR A 106 -8.94 -19.89 8.65
CA THR A 106 -7.72 -20.14 7.86
C THR A 106 -7.99 -19.74 6.40
N ASP A 107 -7.01 -19.13 5.75
CA ASP A 107 -7.09 -18.49 4.44
C ASP A 107 -8.03 -17.28 4.36
N GLY A 108 -8.61 -16.84 5.48
CA GLY A 108 -9.35 -15.60 5.56
C GLY A 108 -8.47 -14.38 5.36
N VAL A 109 -9.08 -13.29 4.94
CA VAL A 109 -8.39 -12.04 4.56
C VAL A 109 -8.77 -10.92 5.52
N VAL A 110 -7.79 -10.13 5.92
CA VAL A 110 -8.01 -8.83 6.57
C VAL A 110 -7.67 -7.71 5.60
N ALA A 111 -8.45 -6.64 5.63
CA ALA A 111 -8.18 -5.41 4.90
C ALA A 111 -8.36 -4.21 5.84
N HIS A 112 -7.30 -3.40 5.98
CA HIS A 112 -7.30 -2.16 6.77
C HIS A 112 -7.29 -0.96 5.83
N ALA A 113 -8.33 -0.15 5.89
CA ALA A 113 -8.38 1.17 5.26
C ALA A 113 -8.23 2.22 6.37
N SER A 114 -7.05 2.81 6.53
CA SER A 114 -6.71 3.65 7.68
C SER A 114 -6.13 5.00 7.28
N PRO A 115 -6.33 6.06 8.10
CA PRO A 115 -5.67 7.36 7.91
C PRO A 115 -4.15 7.24 8.03
N VAL A 116 -3.43 7.90 7.12
CA VAL A 116 -1.96 7.97 7.13
C VAL A 116 -1.46 9.37 7.42
N ASN A 117 -1.99 10.38 6.72
CA ASN A 117 -1.56 11.76 6.84
C ASN A 117 -2.72 12.73 6.68
N GLY A 118 -2.68 13.87 7.38
CA GLY A 118 -3.64 14.96 7.28
C GLY A 118 -4.94 14.77 8.08
N TRP A 119 -5.04 13.76 8.93
CA TRP A 119 -6.23 13.39 9.70
C TRP A 119 -6.12 13.76 11.19
N VAL A 120 -5.71 14.99 11.48
CA VAL A 120 -5.58 15.48 12.86
C VAL A 120 -6.91 15.39 13.60
N GLU A 121 -6.90 14.86 14.82
CA GLU A 121 -8.09 14.64 15.68
C GLU A 121 -9.13 13.65 15.15
N HIS A 122 -8.81 12.88 14.08
CA HIS A 122 -9.74 11.89 13.57
C HIS A 122 -9.87 10.66 14.47
N GLY A 123 -8.80 10.26 15.15
CA GLY A 123 -8.76 9.12 16.07
C GLY A 123 -7.55 9.20 17.00
N PHE A 124 -7.33 8.15 17.80
CA PHE A 124 -6.13 8.05 18.63
C PHE A 124 -4.86 7.88 17.80
N TYR A 125 -4.98 7.26 16.64
CA TYR A 125 -3.84 6.88 15.80
C TYR A 125 -4.01 7.32 14.35
N GLN A 126 -2.88 7.62 13.71
CA GLN A 126 -2.70 7.60 12.26
C GLN A 126 -1.63 6.55 12.00
N PHE A 127 -2.03 5.44 11.38
CA PHE A 127 -1.12 4.30 11.23
C PHE A 127 -0.15 4.51 10.08
N SER A 128 1.15 4.43 10.38
CA SER A 128 2.13 4.25 9.30
C SER A 128 1.87 2.94 8.57
N PRO A 129 1.98 2.89 7.24
CA PRO A 129 1.93 1.65 6.47
C PRO A 129 2.87 0.57 7.00
N THR A 130 4.03 0.96 7.52
CA THR A 130 5.03 0.11 8.17
C THR A 130 4.43 -0.70 9.33
N PHE A 131 3.50 -0.11 10.11
CA PHE A 131 2.85 -0.80 11.21
C PHE A 131 2.17 -2.10 10.77
N PHE A 132 1.37 -2.04 9.72
CA PHE A 132 0.68 -3.22 9.19
C PHE A 132 1.63 -4.20 8.51
N VAL A 133 2.51 -3.70 7.64
CA VAL A 133 3.43 -4.55 6.88
C VAL A 133 4.35 -5.32 7.83
N ASP A 134 4.99 -4.66 8.78
CA ASP A 134 5.91 -5.29 9.70
C ASP A 134 5.21 -6.26 10.66
N TYR A 135 4.01 -5.89 11.16
CA TYR A 135 3.23 -6.76 12.02
C TYR A 135 2.78 -8.05 11.32
N TYR A 136 2.14 -7.94 10.15
CA TYR A 136 1.62 -9.10 9.45
C TYR A 136 2.73 -10.00 8.92
N GLN A 137 3.84 -9.45 8.44
CA GLN A 137 5.00 -10.22 8.01
C GLN A 137 5.67 -10.96 9.18
N ALA A 138 5.88 -10.30 10.33
CA ALA A 138 6.44 -10.94 11.52
C ALA A 138 5.57 -12.10 12.03
N ASN A 139 4.27 -12.01 11.80
CA ASN A 139 3.29 -13.03 12.17
C ASN A 139 3.00 -14.04 11.05
N GLY A 140 3.77 -14.06 9.95
CA GLY A 140 3.71 -15.08 8.90
C GLY A 140 2.49 -15.00 7.99
N TRP A 141 1.84 -13.84 7.86
CA TRP A 141 0.73 -13.63 6.93
C TRP A 141 1.24 -13.37 5.51
N SER A 142 0.42 -13.72 4.51
CA SER A 142 0.71 -13.46 3.09
C SER A 142 0.15 -12.10 2.67
N PRO A 143 0.96 -11.16 2.17
CA PRO A 143 0.46 -9.89 1.64
C PRO A 143 -0.28 -10.13 0.32
N LEU A 144 -1.44 -9.50 0.15
CA LEU A 144 -2.23 -9.51 -1.08
C LEU A 144 -2.24 -8.14 -1.78
N GLY A 145 -2.08 -7.06 -1.04
CA GLY A 145 -2.03 -5.70 -1.56
C GLY A 145 -1.62 -4.70 -0.48
N ALA A 146 -0.88 -3.69 -0.87
CA ALA A 146 -0.55 -2.55 -0.03
C ALA A 146 -0.58 -1.29 -0.90
N PHE A 147 -1.48 -0.38 -0.57
CA PHE A 147 -1.74 0.82 -1.36
C PHE A 147 -1.75 2.05 -0.47
N LEU A 148 -1.22 3.14 -1.01
CA LEU A 148 -1.40 4.49 -0.48
C LEU A 148 -2.27 5.28 -1.45
N LEU A 149 -3.32 5.89 -0.93
CA LEU A 149 -4.26 6.69 -1.71
C LEU A 149 -4.09 8.16 -1.32
N HIS A 150 -3.62 8.98 -2.25
CA HIS A 150 -3.68 10.43 -2.11
C HIS A 150 -5.05 10.93 -2.56
N LEU A 151 -5.86 11.39 -1.62
CA LEU A 151 -7.21 11.87 -1.89
C LEU A 151 -7.17 13.25 -2.56
N ARG A 152 -7.77 13.35 -3.75
CA ARG A 152 -7.78 14.58 -4.58
C ARG A 152 -9.11 15.34 -4.51
N GLY A 153 -10.09 14.83 -3.75
CA GLY A 153 -11.45 15.33 -3.72
C GLY A 153 -12.28 14.92 -4.94
N GLY A 154 -13.61 15.08 -4.85
CA GLY A 154 -14.53 14.75 -5.96
C GLY A 154 -14.47 13.29 -6.41
N GLY A 155 -14.31 12.33 -5.49
CA GLY A 155 -14.21 10.91 -5.79
C GLY A 155 -12.88 10.47 -6.45
N ARG A 156 -11.90 11.36 -6.52
CA ARG A 156 -10.60 11.10 -7.18
C ARG A 156 -9.53 10.72 -6.14
N ALA A 157 -8.70 9.74 -6.46
CA ALA A 157 -7.52 9.36 -5.69
C ALA A 157 -6.38 8.96 -6.62
N THR A 158 -5.16 9.41 -6.32
CA THR A 158 -3.95 8.83 -6.90
C THR A 158 -3.51 7.67 -6.03
N VAL A 159 -3.42 6.48 -6.60
CA VAL A 159 -3.05 5.24 -5.91
C VAL A 159 -1.58 4.93 -6.17
N HIS A 160 -0.85 4.70 -5.09
CA HIS A 160 0.54 4.26 -5.12
C HIS A 160 0.62 2.86 -4.53
N HIS A 161 1.33 1.95 -5.18
CA HIS A 161 1.71 0.69 -4.55
C HIS A 161 2.74 0.96 -3.46
N TYR A 162 2.46 0.52 -2.23
CA TYR A 162 3.39 0.70 -1.13
C TYR A 162 4.45 -0.40 -1.13
N VAL A 163 5.70 0.03 -1.12
CA VAL A 163 6.87 -0.83 -0.89
C VAL A 163 7.65 -0.25 0.29
N SER A 164 8.00 -1.07 1.27
CA SER A 164 8.71 -0.62 2.48
C SER A 164 10.04 0.06 2.13
N GLY A 165 10.31 1.23 2.72
CA GLY A 165 11.50 2.04 2.49
C GLY A 165 11.41 2.95 1.25
N MET A 166 10.36 2.86 0.45
CA MET A 166 10.15 3.72 -0.71
C MET A 166 10.01 5.20 -0.34
N TRP A 167 9.45 5.48 0.84
CA TRP A 167 9.06 6.82 1.25
C TRP A 167 10.04 7.48 2.24
N ASP A 168 11.06 6.75 2.71
CA ASP A 168 12.01 7.24 3.72
C ASP A 168 12.89 8.40 3.22
N ALA A 169 13.07 8.49 1.91
CA ALA A 169 13.94 9.49 1.29
C ALA A 169 13.19 10.65 0.64
N LEU A 170 11.87 10.73 0.84
CA LEU A 170 11.11 11.84 0.26
C LEU A 170 11.44 13.16 0.94
N PRO A 171 11.57 14.25 0.16
CA PRO A 171 11.79 15.57 0.72
C PRO A 171 10.59 16.01 1.57
N ALA A 172 10.85 16.86 2.55
CA ALA A 172 9.81 17.47 3.37
C ALA A 172 8.74 18.14 2.48
N GLY A 173 7.47 17.87 2.77
CA GLY A 173 6.35 18.40 1.98
C GLY A 173 5.94 17.57 0.77
N ALA A 174 6.69 16.54 0.37
CA ALA A 174 6.30 15.63 -0.70
C ALA A 174 4.99 14.89 -0.40
N ILE A 175 4.73 14.60 0.89
CA ILE A 175 3.49 14.01 1.38
C ILE A 175 2.64 15.12 1.99
N SER A 176 1.87 15.82 1.17
CA SER A 176 0.90 16.83 1.60
C SER A 176 -0.53 16.37 1.34
N GLY A 177 -1.51 16.96 2.04
CA GLY A 177 -2.93 16.64 1.89
C GLY A 177 -3.37 15.37 2.62
N LEU A 178 -4.52 14.82 2.22
CA LEU A 178 -5.15 13.67 2.86
C LEU A 178 -4.69 12.37 2.21
N TRP A 179 -4.16 11.48 3.02
CA TRP A 179 -3.72 10.16 2.59
C TRP A 179 -4.37 9.06 3.41
N LEU A 180 -4.79 8.02 2.71
CA LEU A 180 -5.23 6.76 3.29
C LEU A 180 -4.28 5.63 2.90
N SER A 181 -4.27 4.56 3.68
CA SER A 181 -3.70 3.29 3.26
C SER A 181 -4.80 2.24 3.09
N LEU A 182 -4.62 1.32 2.16
CA LEU A 182 -5.37 0.06 2.11
C LEU A 182 -4.35 -1.08 2.15
N MET A 183 -4.34 -1.82 3.27
CA MET A 183 -3.40 -2.91 3.54
C MET A 183 -4.14 -4.23 3.64
N VAL A 184 -3.83 -5.19 2.76
CA VAL A 184 -4.58 -6.44 2.61
C VAL A 184 -3.66 -7.64 2.82
N PHE A 185 -4.03 -8.51 3.78
CA PHE A 185 -3.24 -9.69 4.14
C PHE A 185 -4.12 -10.93 4.28
N ARG A 186 -3.58 -12.10 3.92
CA ARG A 186 -4.23 -13.40 4.08
C ARG A 186 -3.62 -14.17 5.25
N LYS A 187 -4.47 -14.70 6.11
CA LYS A 187 -4.15 -15.59 7.22
C LYS A 187 -3.86 -17.00 6.70
N VAL A 188 -2.63 -17.25 6.29
CA VAL A 188 -2.20 -18.57 5.80
C VAL A 188 -2.04 -19.57 6.96
N PRO A 189 -2.01 -20.89 6.68
CA PRO A 189 -1.69 -21.88 7.70
C PRO A 189 -0.36 -21.56 8.41
N GLY A 190 -0.37 -21.58 9.75
CA GLY A 190 0.80 -21.20 10.58
C GLY A 190 0.92 -19.70 10.88
N ALA A 191 0.06 -18.85 10.34
CA ALA A 191 0.01 -17.43 10.71
C ALA A 191 -0.30 -17.26 12.20
N ARG A 192 0.31 -16.24 12.80
CA ARG A 192 0.22 -15.89 14.23
C ARG A 192 -0.34 -14.48 14.41
N TRP A 193 -0.49 -14.04 15.66
CA TRP A 193 -0.90 -12.69 16.04
C TRP A 193 -0.03 -12.09 17.16
N ASP A 194 0.74 -12.93 17.86
CA ASP A 194 1.38 -12.61 19.13
C ASP A 194 2.86 -12.23 18.99
N VAL A 195 3.43 -12.32 17.78
CA VAL A 195 4.80 -11.88 17.51
C VAL A 195 4.85 -10.36 17.48
N ILE A 196 5.67 -9.78 18.36
CA ILE A 196 5.93 -8.34 18.37
C ILE A 196 6.95 -8.03 17.27
N PRO A 197 6.60 -7.22 16.26
CA PRO A 197 7.51 -6.90 15.17
C PRO A 197 8.63 -5.97 15.64
N GLN A 198 9.79 -6.10 15.02
CA GLN A 198 10.80 -5.06 15.00
C GLN A 198 10.63 -4.25 13.71
N GLN A 199 10.73 -2.93 13.79
CA GLN A 199 10.60 -2.08 12.61
C GLN A 199 11.63 -2.47 11.54
N SER A 200 11.16 -2.78 10.34
CA SER A 200 11.97 -3.28 9.23
C SER A 200 13.13 -2.37 8.85
N PHE A 201 12.95 -1.05 8.96
CA PHE A 201 14.00 -0.06 8.72
C PHE A 201 15.22 -0.29 9.62
N TYR A 202 15.01 -0.40 10.94
CA TYR A 202 16.12 -0.61 11.89
C TYR A 202 16.72 -2.00 11.76
N ARG A 203 15.93 -3.02 11.48
CA ARG A 203 16.43 -4.38 11.24
C ARG A 203 17.40 -4.40 10.05
N ARG A 204 17.09 -3.72 8.94
CA ARG A 204 17.99 -3.62 7.79
C ARG A 204 19.29 -2.90 8.11
N ILE A 205 19.24 -1.82 8.91
CA ILE A 205 20.44 -1.08 9.31
C ILE A 205 21.36 -1.94 10.17
N HIS A 206 20.80 -2.77 11.05
CA HIS A 206 21.57 -3.51 12.05
C HIS A 206 22.01 -4.90 11.61
N GLU A 207 21.23 -5.58 10.77
CA GLU A 207 21.48 -6.98 10.40
C GLU A 207 22.04 -7.13 8.98
N ASP A 208 21.48 -6.46 7.99
CA ASP A 208 21.92 -6.55 6.59
C ASP A 208 21.44 -5.35 5.75
N ALA A 209 22.34 -4.40 5.51
CA ALA A 209 22.03 -3.24 4.65
C ALA A 209 21.79 -3.60 3.19
N SER A 210 22.14 -4.81 2.74
CA SER A 210 21.92 -5.31 1.39
C SER A 210 20.61 -6.08 1.22
N ALA A 211 19.90 -6.39 2.32
CA ALA A 211 18.64 -7.10 2.25
C ALA A 211 17.61 -6.30 1.43
N PRO A 212 16.89 -6.96 0.52
CA PRO A 212 15.87 -6.28 -0.29
C PRO A 212 14.80 -5.66 0.60
N PRO A 213 14.13 -4.59 0.15
CA PRO A 213 13.02 -4.00 0.88
C PRO A 213 12.01 -5.08 1.28
N ILE A 214 11.59 -5.06 2.55
CA ILE A 214 10.68 -6.06 3.09
C ILE A 214 9.28 -5.78 2.55
N ALA A 215 9.02 -6.30 1.39
CA ALA A 215 7.69 -6.53 0.85
C ALA A 215 7.77 -7.80 0.00
N ALA A 216 8.29 -8.87 0.61
CA ALA A 216 8.31 -10.18 -0.05
C ALA A 216 6.89 -10.53 -0.51
N GLY A 217 6.64 -10.46 -1.81
CA GLY A 217 5.35 -10.75 -2.43
C GLY A 217 4.55 -9.54 -2.95
N LEU A 218 4.97 -8.29 -2.70
CA LEU A 218 4.35 -7.10 -3.27
C LEU A 218 5.27 -6.53 -4.37
N ALA A 219 4.89 -6.70 -5.63
CA ALA A 219 5.59 -6.08 -6.73
C ALA A 219 5.26 -4.58 -6.82
N TYR A 220 6.28 -3.75 -7.06
CA TYR A 220 6.05 -2.36 -7.42
C TYR A 220 5.26 -2.28 -8.74
N ALA A 221 4.25 -1.41 -8.76
CA ALA A 221 3.60 -0.98 -9.99
C ALA A 221 3.51 0.56 -9.99
N PRO A 222 3.53 1.19 -11.19
CA PRO A 222 3.39 2.64 -11.28
C PRO A 222 2.13 3.15 -10.62
N PRO A 223 2.14 4.40 -10.10
CA PRO A 223 0.93 5.05 -9.61
C PRO A 223 -0.13 5.18 -10.72
N PHE A 224 -1.39 5.13 -10.34
CA PHE A 224 -2.51 5.33 -11.25
C PHE A 224 -3.63 6.10 -10.55
N ASP A 225 -4.48 6.77 -11.33
CA ASP A 225 -5.62 7.51 -10.80
C ASP A 225 -6.89 6.67 -10.83
N LEU A 226 -7.66 6.75 -9.75
CA LEU A 226 -9.02 6.27 -9.65
C LEU A 226 -9.99 7.45 -9.59
N VAL A 227 -11.11 7.32 -10.30
CA VAL A 227 -12.25 8.22 -10.22
C VAL A 227 -13.49 7.38 -9.98
N ASP A 228 -14.09 7.48 -8.82
CA ASP A 228 -15.28 6.70 -8.40
C ASP A 228 -15.17 5.19 -8.67
N GLY A 229 -13.99 4.61 -8.39
CA GLY A 229 -13.71 3.19 -8.56
C GLY A 229 -13.38 2.75 -9.99
N VAL A 230 -13.14 3.69 -10.90
CA VAL A 230 -12.72 3.41 -12.27
C VAL A 230 -11.30 3.91 -12.48
N VAL A 231 -10.44 3.07 -13.06
CA VAL A 231 -9.07 3.47 -13.43
C VAL A 231 -9.16 4.54 -14.52
N ALA A 232 -8.68 5.73 -14.20
CA ALA A 232 -8.62 6.80 -15.19
C ALA A 232 -7.52 6.50 -16.22
N ALA A 233 -7.85 6.62 -17.49
CA ALA A 233 -6.85 6.51 -18.55
C ALA A 233 -5.92 7.74 -18.46
N GLU A 234 -4.63 7.52 -18.20
CA GLU A 234 -3.63 8.57 -18.25
C GLU A 234 -3.02 8.58 -19.65
N ASP A 235 -3.14 9.72 -20.34
CA ASP A 235 -2.46 9.93 -21.62
C ASP A 235 -0.98 10.25 -21.38
N ARG A 236 -0.12 9.26 -21.62
CA ARG A 236 1.33 9.37 -21.43
C ARG A 236 2.07 9.24 -22.75
N VAL A 237 3.12 10.02 -22.85
CA VAL A 237 4.09 9.91 -23.95
C VAL A 237 5.25 9.01 -23.52
N VAL A 238 5.51 7.95 -24.28
CA VAL A 238 6.64 7.05 -24.06
C VAL A 238 7.81 7.43 -24.97
N ARG A 239 9.01 7.51 -24.42
CA ARG A 239 10.24 7.85 -25.13
C ARG A 239 11.34 6.84 -24.77
N ARG A 240 12.25 6.61 -25.72
CA ARG A 240 13.45 5.81 -25.46
C ARG A 240 14.43 6.59 -24.58
N LEU A 241 15.00 5.92 -23.57
CA LEU A 241 16.04 6.49 -22.75
C LEU A 241 17.35 6.60 -23.56
N PRO A 242 18.11 7.71 -23.48
CA PRO A 242 19.47 7.76 -23.99
C PRO A 242 20.33 6.65 -23.40
N ARG A 243 21.41 6.27 -24.11
CA ARG A 243 22.31 5.22 -23.61
C ARG A 243 22.84 5.57 -22.22
N PRO A 244 22.61 4.70 -21.20
CA PRO A 244 23.07 4.98 -19.85
C PRO A 244 24.59 4.98 -19.74
N SER A 245 25.11 5.80 -18.83
CA SER A 245 26.50 5.82 -18.41
C SER A 245 26.65 5.25 -16.99
N PRO A 246 27.76 4.57 -16.66
CA PRO A 246 27.94 3.99 -15.33
C PRO A 246 28.13 5.07 -14.26
N GLY A 247 27.53 4.83 -13.11
CA GLY A 247 27.71 5.59 -11.86
C GLY A 247 28.53 4.79 -10.85
N VAL A 248 28.19 4.94 -9.57
CA VAL A 248 28.83 4.23 -8.46
C VAL A 248 27.96 3.07 -7.99
N GLY A 249 28.55 1.92 -7.68
CA GLY A 249 27.83 0.72 -7.25
C GLY A 249 26.91 0.21 -8.35
N TYR A 250 25.62 0.04 -8.06
CA TYR A 250 24.62 -0.41 -9.04
C TYR A 250 23.99 0.72 -9.85
N GLU A 251 24.42 1.96 -9.64
CA GLU A 251 23.84 3.16 -10.24
C GLU A 251 24.27 3.33 -11.70
N TRP A 252 23.30 3.71 -12.53
CA TRP A 252 23.45 4.15 -13.92
C TRP A 252 22.80 5.52 -14.09
N HIS A 253 23.32 6.34 -15.01
CA HIS A 253 22.85 7.68 -15.29
C HIS A 253 22.36 7.83 -16.72
N ALA A 254 21.27 8.59 -16.91
CA ALA A 254 20.86 9.10 -18.21
C ALA A 254 20.61 10.60 -18.15
N HIS A 255 21.15 11.34 -19.12
CA HIS A 255 21.02 12.79 -19.18
C HIS A 255 19.75 13.18 -19.90
N LEU A 256 18.84 13.88 -19.20
CA LEU A 256 17.51 14.31 -19.66
C LEU A 256 17.31 15.83 -19.41
N PRO A 257 18.12 16.72 -20.01
CA PRO A 257 18.10 18.16 -19.69
C PRO A 257 16.75 18.81 -19.98
N GLN A 258 16.01 18.30 -20.95
CA GLN A 258 14.65 18.79 -21.30
C GLN A 258 13.61 18.51 -20.20
N LEU A 259 13.93 17.70 -19.18
CA LEU A 259 13.03 17.32 -18.10
C LEU A 259 13.42 17.93 -16.75
N GLU A 260 14.46 18.77 -16.69
CA GLU A 260 14.93 19.40 -15.46
C GLU A 260 13.80 20.15 -14.71
N GLY A 261 12.92 20.83 -15.46
CA GLY A 261 11.79 21.55 -14.90
C GLY A 261 10.73 20.71 -14.17
N VAL A 262 10.74 19.38 -14.35
CA VAL A 262 9.81 18.44 -13.72
C VAL A 262 10.50 17.39 -12.83
N ALA A 263 11.80 17.59 -12.54
CA ALA A 263 12.58 16.72 -11.69
C ALA A 263 12.17 16.79 -10.20
N ASP A 264 12.60 15.80 -9.42
CA ASP A 264 12.52 15.81 -7.96
C ASP A 264 13.26 17.03 -7.38
N THR A 265 12.77 17.58 -6.29
CA THR A 265 13.40 18.70 -5.57
C THR A 265 13.38 18.48 -4.07
N THR A 266 14.29 19.15 -3.37
CA THR A 266 14.30 19.19 -1.90
C THR A 266 13.07 19.86 -1.29
N GLU A 267 12.32 20.63 -2.09
CA GLU A 267 11.12 21.38 -1.68
C GLU A 267 9.83 20.58 -1.84
N GLY A 268 9.93 19.31 -2.22
CA GLY A 268 8.81 18.37 -2.25
C GLY A 268 8.17 18.13 -3.62
N ARG A 269 8.68 18.71 -4.72
CA ARG A 269 8.22 18.30 -6.05
C ARG A 269 8.73 16.89 -6.36
N LEU A 270 7.83 16.02 -6.79
CA LEU A 270 8.14 14.67 -7.25
C LEU A 270 8.00 14.59 -8.77
N SER A 271 9.00 14.03 -9.41
CA SER A 271 8.99 13.82 -10.85
C SER A 271 7.89 12.83 -11.27
N PRO A 272 7.04 13.12 -12.24
CA PRO A 272 6.05 12.19 -12.76
C PRO A 272 6.62 11.18 -13.75
N LEU A 273 7.95 11.10 -13.89
CA LEU A 273 8.62 10.18 -14.79
C LEU A 273 8.46 8.74 -14.31
N LEU A 274 8.02 7.85 -15.20
CA LEU A 274 8.04 6.40 -15.01
C LEU A 274 9.12 5.79 -15.90
N LEU A 275 9.92 4.88 -15.34
CA LEU A 275 11.02 4.21 -16.01
C LEU A 275 10.69 2.74 -16.27
N PHE A 276 11.07 2.23 -17.43
CA PHE A 276 10.82 0.84 -17.84
C PHE A 276 12.09 0.20 -18.39
N GLU A 277 12.29 -1.07 -18.09
CA GLU A 277 13.30 -1.97 -18.64
C GLU A 277 12.58 -3.06 -19.42
N ASP A 278 12.85 -3.18 -20.71
CA ASP A 278 12.20 -4.15 -21.62
C ASP A 278 10.68 -4.18 -21.49
N GLY A 279 10.08 -2.99 -21.36
CA GLY A 279 8.63 -2.77 -21.19
C GLY A 279 8.08 -3.08 -19.79
N ARG A 280 8.91 -3.51 -18.83
CA ARG A 280 8.51 -3.73 -17.44
C ARG A 280 8.85 -2.50 -16.59
N PRO A 281 7.96 -2.03 -15.72
CA PRO A 281 8.25 -0.88 -14.89
C PRO A 281 9.39 -1.18 -13.91
N LEU A 282 10.32 -0.25 -13.82
CA LEU A 282 11.30 -0.19 -12.73
C LEU A 282 10.73 0.64 -11.58
N GLY A 283 11.28 0.50 -10.41
CA GLY A 283 10.86 1.25 -9.22
C GLY A 283 11.20 0.55 -7.91
N PRO A 284 10.87 1.20 -6.81
CA PRO A 284 10.20 2.50 -6.63
C PRO A 284 10.95 3.70 -7.22
N PRO A 285 10.20 4.73 -7.70
CA PRO A 285 10.77 6.02 -8.05
C PRO A 285 11.18 6.81 -6.81
N HIS A 286 11.84 7.96 -7.00
CA HIS A 286 12.24 8.92 -5.95
C HIS A 286 13.15 8.31 -4.88
N ALA A 287 13.87 7.25 -5.23
CA ALA A 287 14.76 6.57 -4.30
C ALA A 287 15.98 7.42 -3.95
N ALA A 288 16.45 7.35 -2.70
CA ALA A 288 17.71 7.97 -2.33
C ALA A 288 18.85 7.43 -3.19
N HIS A 289 19.76 8.30 -3.66
CA HIS A 289 20.88 7.88 -4.49
C HIS A 289 21.75 6.81 -3.80
N GLN A 290 21.89 6.89 -2.48
CA GLN A 290 22.58 5.87 -1.70
C GLN A 290 21.91 4.49 -1.81
N ALA A 291 20.57 4.44 -1.80
CA ALA A 291 19.84 3.18 -1.97
C ALA A 291 19.97 2.63 -3.41
N ILE A 292 19.94 3.49 -4.42
CA ILE A 292 20.20 3.10 -5.81
C ILE A 292 21.59 2.46 -5.95
N ARG A 293 22.62 3.04 -5.30
CA ARG A 293 24.01 2.58 -5.35
C ARG A 293 24.24 1.29 -4.59
N ALA A 294 23.64 1.14 -3.41
CA ALA A 294 23.93 0.05 -2.48
C ALA A 294 22.96 -1.13 -2.63
N THR A 295 21.69 -0.85 -2.88
CA THR A 295 20.63 -1.88 -2.98
C THR A 295 20.26 -2.17 -4.44
N GLY A 296 20.04 -1.14 -5.24
CA GLY A 296 19.69 -1.29 -6.66
C GLY A 296 18.31 -1.89 -6.89
N HIS A 297 18.24 -2.96 -7.72
CA HIS A 297 17.02 -3.71 -8.06
C HIS A 297 15.89 -2.86 -8.66
N GLY A 298 16.23 -1.99 -9.60
CA GLY A 298 15.28 -1.17 -10.32
C GLY A 298 14.95 0.16 -9.65
N LEU A 299 15.52 0.48 -8.49
CA LEU A 299 15.34 1.79 -7.85
C LEU A 299 15.79 2.92 -8.77
N TYR A 300 15.06 4.04 -8.78
CA TYR A 300 15.44 5.21 -9.55
C TYR A 300 14.98 6.53 -8.93
N SER A 301 15.60 7.63 -9.35
CA SER A 301 15.19 9.00 -9.07
C SER A 301 15.56 9.93 -10.22
N HIS A 302 14.79 11.00 -10.41
CA HIS A 302 15.01 12.01 -11.44
C HIS A 302 15.33 13.35 -10.78
N TRP A 303 16.63 13.74 -10.75
CA TRP A 303 17.12 14.97 -10.12
C TRP A 303 17.77 15.91 -11.13
N GLY A 304 17.28 17.14 -11.20
CA GLY A 304 17.77 18.11 -12.17
C GLY A 304 17.68 17.52 -13.59
N ALA A 305 18.74 17.60 -14.34
CA ALA A 305 18.83 17.06 -15.70
C ALA A 305 19.19 15.55 -15.73
N TRP A 306 19.20 14.84 -14.62
CA TRP A 306 19.72 13.48 -14.55
C TRP A 306 18.70 12.48 -14.00
N LEU A 307 18.57 11.37 -14.70
CA LEU A 307 17.91 10.17 -14.19
C LEU A 307 18.99 9.24 -13.61
N HIS A 308 18.87 8.93 -12.34
CA HIS A 308 19.69 7.98 -11.60
C HIS A 308 18.88 6.70 -11.42
N PHE A 309 19.43 5.55 -11.81
CA PHE A 309 18.68 4.28 -11.71
C PHE A 309 19.60 3.09 -11.58
N SER A 310 19.07 1.96 -11.16
CA SER A 310 19.69 0.64 -11.24
C SER A 310 18.87 -0.26 -12.15
N THR A 311 19.49 -1.27 -12.70
CA THR A 311 18.80 -2.33 -13.45
C THR A 311 18.00 -3.23 -12.50
N SER A 312 17.02 -3.96 -13.01
CA SER A 312 16.15 -4.82 -12.18
C SER A 312 16.90 -5.93 -11.43
N ASP A 313 18.03 -6.39 -11.96
CA ASP A 313 18.85 -7.48 -11.42
C ASP A 313 20.27 -7.05 -11.00
N ASN A 314 20.54 -5.75 -10.98
CA ASN A 314 21.83 -5.15 -10.66
C ASN A 314 22.97 -5.48 -11.66
N ALA A 315 22.67 -6.16 -12.76
CA ALA A 315 23.64 -6.41 -13.82
C ALA A 315 23.82 -5.17 -14.73
N PRO A 316 24.92 -5.03 -15.48
CA PRO A 316 25.05 -3.95 -16.46
C PRO A 316 23.89 -3.92 -17.48
N PRO A 317 23.48 -2.74 -17.96
CA PRO A 317 22.34 -2.58 -18.89
C PRO A 317 22.40 -3.46 -20.15
N GLY A 318 23.58 -3.72 -20.67
CA GLY A 318 23.76 -4.56 -21.85
C GLY A 318 22.98 -4.04 -23.06
N GLU A 319 22.22 -4.95 -23.71
CA GLU A 319 21.36 -4.64 -24.87
C GLU A 319 19.91 -4.32 -24.48
N ARG A 320 19.59 -4.24 -23.18
CA ARG A 320 18.24 -3.95 -22.69
C ARG A 320 17.72 -2.62 -23.20
N VAL A 321 16.44 -2.58 -23.48
CA VAL A 321 15.76 -1.37 -23.94
C VAL A 321 15.15 -0.63 -22.77
N TYR A 322 15.66 0.56 -22.51
CA TYR A 322 15.09 1.46 -21.48
C TYR A 322 14.18 2.50 -22.14
N THR A 323 12.99 2.63 -21.57
CA THR A 323 12.05 3.69 -21.95
C THR A 323 11.58 4.42 -20.71
N TYR A 324 11.19 5.69 -20.88
CA TYR A 324 10.51 6.46 -19.85
C TYR A 324 9.19 7.00 -20.37
N SER A 325 8.25 7.26 -19.49
CA SER A 325 6.99 7.89 -19.84
C SER A 325 6.69 9.08 -18.95
N LEU A 326 5.99 10.07 -19.53
CA LEU A 326 5.53 11.29 -18.88
C LEU A 326 4.07 11.55 -19.24
N PRO A 327 3.26 12.19 -18.36
CA PRO A 327 1.95 12.73 -18.75
C PRO A 327 2.08 13.62 -20.00
N ARG A 328 1.15 13.49 -20.96
CA ARG A 328 1.17 14.31 -22.19
C ARG A 328 0.98 15.80 -21.91
N ALA A 329 0.37 16.14 -20.76
CA ALA A 329 0.14 17.53 -20.34
C ALA A 329 1.41 18.27 -19.88
N LEU A 330 2.57 17.58 -19.85
CA LEU A 330 3.91 18.12 -19.56
C LEU A 330 4.74 18.15 -20.83
#